data_df18668d1bbde6d76c77b8330a584d4d
#
_entry.id   df18668d1bbde6d76c77b8330a584d4d
#
_cell.length_a   1.000
_cell.length_b   1.000
_cell.length_c   1.000
_cell.angle_alpha   90.00
_cell.angle_beta   90.00
_cell.angle_gamma   90.00
#
_symmetry.space_group_name_H-M   'P 1'
#
loop_
_entity.id
_entity.type
_entity.pdbx_description
1 polymer ?
#
loop_
_entity_poly.entity_id
_entity_poly.type
_entity_poly.pdbx_seq_one_letter_code
_entity_poly.pdbx_strand_id
1 'polypeptide(L)'
;AHNALAGGGVAGTILSVLLAILILLAMITIHEFGHYVAGRALGFKINEFAIGFGPAIFKRKGKSGRIFSVRAFPLGGYCAFEGEDEEGESEGAFNRQHPLKRIIVLVAGATFNYLLALLIIIISTFAFGQMAYRINSVALDEAYPAAYCLQEGDVIVGIDGADIYLATDIVAALNGRNEGDVVDVSVVRGGERAEAQVILRADCDFENSSQISPAFRALGVGTYTNDDGAFYDLSSVSCKFGFWESLGRS
;
A
#
# COMPACT_ATOMS: atom_id res chain seq x y z
N ALA A 1 -6.64 14.73 10.75
CA ALA A 1 -5.35 14.66 10.01
C ALA A 1 -5.43 15.20 8.56
N HIS A 2 -6.64 15.52 8.05
CA HIS A 2 -6.81 16.01 6.65
C HIS A 2 -6.35 17.45 6.42
N ASN A 3 -6.12 18.24 7.45
CA ASN A 3 -5.74 19.66 7.31
C ASN A 3 -4.23 19.94 7.35
N ALA A 4 -3.37 18.93 7.49
CA ALA A 4 -1.92 19.15 7.55
C ALA A 4 -1.27 19.42 6.16
N LEU A 5 -1.96 19.06 5.07
CA LEU A 5 -1.45 19.26 3.70
C LEU A 5 -2.02 20.53 3.01
N ALA A 6 -3.12 21.09 3.53
CA ALA A 6 -3.74 22.31 2.95
C ALA A 6 -3.15 23.63 3.48
N GLY A 7 -2.26 23.60 4.48
CA GLY A 7 -1.63 24.77 5.08
C GLY A 7 -0.17 25.02 4.65
N GLY A 8 0.35 24.27 3.67
CA GLY A 8 1.70 24.49 3.16
C GLY A 8 1.74 25.71 2.26
N GLY A 9 2.25 26.82 2.77
CA GLY A 9 2.63 27.96 1.92
C GLY A 9 3.55 27.52 0.78
N VAL A 10 3.97 28.43 -0.09
CA VAL A 10 4.83 28.17 -1.27
C VAL A 10 5.96 27.15 -0.97
N ALA A 11 6.55 27.21 0.22
CA ALA A 11 7.58 26.26 0.66
C ALA A 11 7.10 24.80 0.74
N GLY A 12 5.90 24.56 1.23
CA GLY A 12 5.30 23.20 1.30
C GLY A 12 5.02 22.65 -0.10
N THR A 13 4.53 23.49 -1.01
CA THR A 13 4.31 23.09 -2.41
C THR A 13 5.62 22.73 -3.11
N ILE A 14 6.66 23.55 -2.92
CA ILE A 14 7.99 23.26 -3.49
C ILE A 14 8.54 21.93 -2.96
N LEU A 15 8.46 21.71 -1.65
CA LEU A 15 8.92 20.45 -1.03
C LEU A 15 8.18 19.24 -1.57
N SER A 16 6.86 19.33 -1.74
CA SER A 16 6.03 18.25 -2.30
C SER A 16 6.42 17.92 -3.75
N VAL A 17 6.67 18.95 -4.57
CA VAL A 17 7.14 18.77 -5.95
C VAL A 17 8.52 18.11 -5.99
N LEU A 18 9.46 18.58 -5.16
CA LEU A 18 10.80 18.00 -5.09
C LEU A 18 10.75 16.52 -4.64
N LEU A 19 9.91 16.20 -3.66
CA LEU A 19 9.69 14.83 -3.21
C LEU A 19 9.09 13.94 -4.32
N ALA A 20 8.11 14.46 -5.06
CA ALA A 20 7.52 13.73 -6.18
C ALA A 20 8.56 13.43 -7.28
N ILE A 21 9.41 14.40 -7.61
CA ILE A 21 10.51 14.21 -8.58
C ILE A 21 11.51 13.17 -8.06
N LEU A 22 11.85 13.19 -6.77
CA LEU A 22 12.77 12.23 -6.17
C LEU A 22 12.20 10.80 -6.20
N ILE A 23 10.91 10.64 -5.88
CA ILE A 23 10.23 9.33 -5.96
C ILE A 23 10.21 8.82 -7.40
N LEU A 24 9.86 9.67 -8.35
CA LEU A 24 9.85 9.32 -9.78
C LEU A 24 11.25 8.89 -10.25
N LEU A 25 12.29 9.65 -9.89
CA LEU A 25 13.67 9.30 -10.22
C LEU A 25 14.08 7.94 -9.62
N ALA A 26 13.71 7.67 -8.36
CA ALA A 26 13.97 6.40 -7.70
C ALA A 26 13.28 5.24 -8.43
N MET A 27 12.00 5.38 -8.80
CA MET A 27 11.24 4.36 -9.52
C MET A 27 11.86 4.06 -10.90
N ILE A 28 12.22 5.11 -11.65
CA ILE A 28 12.86 4.93 -12.97
C ILE A 28 14.24 4.28 -12.80
N THR A 29 15.03 4.72 -11.83
CA THR A 29 16.36 4.14 -11.58
C THR A 29 16.27 2.64 -11.25
N ILE A 30 15.28 2.22 -10.47
CA ILE A 30 15.07 0.80 -10.12
C ILE A 30 14.58 0.01 -11.34
N HIS A 31 13.73 0.61 -12.17
CA HIS A 31 13.31 0.02 -13.43
C HIS A 31 14.53 -0.27 -14.33
N GLU A 32 15.37 0.74 -14.56
CA GLU A 32 16.59 0.59 -15.38
C GLU A 32 17.59 -0.39 -14.75
N PHE A 33 17.64 -0.42 -13.42
CA PHE A 33 18.45 -1.38 -12.69
C PHE A 33 17.98 -2.82 -12.90
N GLY A 34 16.68 -3.05 -13.09
CA GLY A 34 16.12 -4.35 -13.50
C GLY A 34 16.69 -4.82 -14.85
N HIS A 35 16.69 -3.95 -15.86
CA HIS A 35 17.31 -4.23 -17.16
C HIS A 35 18.81 -4.53 -17.02
N TYR A 36 19.50 -3.73 -16.21
CA TYR A 36 20.93 -3.92 -15.96
C TYR A 36 21.23 -5.27 -15.31
N VAL A 37 20.50 -5.67 -14.28
CA VAL A 37 20.72 -6.94 -13.56
C VAL A 37 20.44 -8.13 -14.48
N ALA A 38 19.29 -8.13 -15.16
CA ALA A 38 18.91 -9.20 -16.08
C ALA A 38 19.87 -9.29 -17.26
N GLY A 39 20.21 -8.16 -17.88
CA GLY A 39 21.14 -8.11 -19.00
C GLY A 39 22.52 -8.65 -18.61
N ARG A 40 23.02 -8.25 -17.45
CA ARG A 40 24.29 -8.76 -16.93
C ARG A 40 24.25 -10.27 -16.66
N ALA A 41 23.18 -10.77 -16.04
CA ALA A 41 23.03 -12.19 -15.70
C ALA A 41 22.93 -13.08 -16.96
N LEU A 42 22.32 -12.57 -18.02
CA LEU A 42 22.09 -13.29 -19.27
C LEU A 42 23.22 -13.11 -20.30
N GLY A 43 24.30 -12.36 -19.97
CA GLY A 43 25.47 -12.20 -20.79
C GLY A 43 25.37 -11.10 -21.86
N PHE A 44 24.43 -10.14 -21.70
CA PHE A 44 24.36 -8.99 -22.59
C PHE A 44 25.52 -8.01 -22.35
N LYS A 45 25.99 -7.38 -23.41
CA LYS A 45 26.98 -6.32 -23.33
C LYS A 45 26.30 -4.98 -23.07
N ILE A 46 26.50 -4.47 -21.85
CA ILE A 46 25.97 -3.19 -21.40
C ILE A 46 27.05 -2.13 -21.63
N ASN A 47 26.71 -1.10 -22.40
CA ASN A 47 27.59 0.02 -22.69
C ASN A 47 27.56 1.06 -21.59
N GLU A 48 26.35 1.47 -21.16
CA GLU A 48 26.18 2.51 -20.16
C GLU A 48 24.94 2.24 -19.31
N PHE A 49 25.04 2.51 -18.02
CA PHE A 49 23.93 2.67 -17.09
C PHE A 49 23.94 4.11 -16.61
N ALA A 50 22.88 4.85 -16.87
CA ALA A 50 22.78 6.27 -16.57
C ALA A 50 21.57 6.59 -15.69
N ILE A 51 21.79 7.41 -14.67
CA ILE A 51 20.74 8.03 -13.86
C ILE A 51 20.58 9.47 -14.35
N GLY A 52 19.36 9.83 -14.80
CA GLY A 52 19.07 11.12 -15.40
C GLY A 52 19.39 11.21 -16.88
N PHE A 53 19.13 12.38 -17.44
CA PHE A 53 19.41 12.74 -18.83
C PHE A 53 20.32 13.97 -18.94
N GLY A 54 20.76 14.29 -20.15
CA GLY A 54 21.59 15.46 -20.47
C GLY A 54 23.09 15.24 -20.22
N PRO A 55 23.87 16.31 -19.99
CA PRO A 55 25.31 16.21 -19.77
C PRO A 55 25.64 15.44 -18.51
N ALA A 56 26.68 14.60 -18.56
CA ALA A 56 27.12 13.82 -17.41
C ALA A 56 27.81 14.73 -16.38
N ILE A 57 27.29 14.75 -15.14
CA ILE A 57 27.92 15.38 -13.99
C ILE A 57 29.01 14.47 -13.41
N PHE A 58 28.70 13.15 -13.38
CA PHE A 58 29.63 12.13 -12.93
C PHE A 58 29.67 11.00 -13.93
N LYS A 59 30.88 10.51 -14.27
CA LYS A 59 31.07 9.39 -15.18
C LYS A 59 32.22 8.51 -14.70
N ARG A 60 31.96 7.20 -14.57
CA ARG A 60 32.97 6.23 -14.15
C ARG A 60 32.96 5.04 -15.10
N LYS A 61 34.12 4.70 -15.63
CA LYS A 61 34.30 3.51 -16.43
C LYS A 61 34.78 2.35 -15.54
N GLY A 62 33.99 1.28 -15.50
CA GLY A 62 34.36 0.06 -14.76
C GLY A 62 35.42 -0.77 -15.49
N LYS A 63 36.00 -1.73 -14.76
CA LYS A 63 37.06 -2.65 -15.32
C LYS A 63 36.57 -3.44 -16.55
N SER A 64 35.28 -3.70 -16.65
CA SER A 64 34.66 -4.42 -17.81
C SER A 64 34.28 -3.51 -18.98
N GLY A 65 34.74 -2.26 -18.98
CA GLY A 65 34.45 -1.31 -20.06
C GLY A 65 33.11 -0.60 -19.92
N ARG A 66 32.21 -1.06 -19.06
CA ARG A 66 30.88 -0.45 -18.80
C ARG A 66 31.01 0.91 -18.19
N ILE A 67 30.17 1.83 -18.62
CA ILE A 67 30.08 3.20 -18.10
C ILE A 67 28.92 3.28 -17.10
N PHE A 68 29.19 3.89 -15.96
CA PHE A 68 28.18 4.32 -15.03
C PHE A 68 28.18 5.84 -14.96
N SER A 69 27.03 6.49 -15.15
CA SER A 69 26.95 7.95 -15.17
C SER A 69 25.76 8.48 -14.38
N VAL A 70 25.93 9.68 -13.82
CA VAL A 70 24.87 10.51 -13.27
C VAL A 70 24.82 11.79 -14.09
N ARG A 71 23.62 12.14 -14.54
CA ARG A 71 23.39 13.24 -15.50
C ARG A 71 22.61 14.37 -14.87
N ALA A 72 22.65 15.53 -15.51
CA ALA A 72 22.19 16.81 -14.92
C ALA A 72 20.68 16.86 -14.69
N PHE A 73 19.87 16.23 -15.52
CA PHE A 73 18.41 16.28 -15.42
C PHE A 73 17.87 15.02 -14.75
N PRO A 74 17.31 15.09 -13.52
CA PRO A 74 16.86 13.95 -12.74
C PRO A 74 15.47 13.42 -13.17
N LEU A 75 15.16 13.48 -14.47
CA LEU A 75 13.85 13.12 -15.03
C LEU A 75 13.93 11.84 -15.86
N GLY A 76 14.69 10.85 -15.39
CA GLY A 76 14.79 9.60 -16.13
C GLY A 76 16.07 8.81 -15.87
N GLY A 77 16.36 7.89 -16.75
CA GLY A 77 17.55 7.06 -16.75
C GLY A 77 17.54 6.17 -17.96
N TYR A 78 18.60 5.41 -18.17
CA TYR A 78 18.65 4.38 -19.22
C TYR A 78 19.73 3.33 -18.95
N CYS A 79 19.48 2.14 -19.49
CA CYS A 79 20.45 1.06 -19.55
C CYS A 79 20.70 0.74 -21.04
N ALA A 80 21.78 1.26 -21.62
CA ALA A 80 22.10 1.07 -23.03
C ALA A 80 22.83 -0.25 -23.27
N PHE A 81 22.27 -1.08 -24.12
CA PHE A 81 22.89 -2.32 -24.58
C PHE A 81 23.59 -2.11 -25.94
N GLU A 82 24.68 -2.83 -26.18
CA GLU A 82 25.27 -2.88 -27.52
C GLU A 82 24.33 -3.60 -28.47
N GLY A 83 24.10 -3.06 -29.63
CA GLY A 83 23.26 -3.68 -30.66
C GLY A 83 21.75 -3.52 -30.38
N GLU A 84 21.34 -2.53 -29.61
CA GLU A 84 19.93 -2.20 -29.37
C GLU A 84 19.39 -1.33 -30.53
N ASP A 85 20.08 -0.24 -30.86
CA ASP A 85 19.68 0.71 -31.91
C ASP A 85 20.45 0.51 -33.22
N GLU A 86 21.65 -0.08 -33.16
CA GLU A 86 22.55 -0.34 -34.31
C GLU A 86 22.99 -1.78 -34.30
N GLU A 87 23.59 -2.26 -35.40
CA GLU A 87 24.16 -3.61 -35.45
C GLU A 87 25.35 -3.73 -34.50
N GLY A 88 25.22 -4.61 -33.49
CA GLY A 88 26.28 -4.90 -32.54
C GLY A 88 27.23 -5.96 -33.06
N GLU A 89 28.54 -5.78 -32.84
CA GLU A 89 29.58 -6.70 -33.34
C GLU A 89 29.89 -7.83 -32.35
N SER A 90 29.69 -7.62 -31.04
CA SER A 90 30.03 -8.59 -30.01
C SER A 90 29.00 -9.72 -29.88
N GLU A 91 29.42 -10.88 -29.38
CA GLU A 91 28.53 -12.00 -29.06
C GLU A 91 27.48 -11.63 -28.00
N GLY A 92 27.76 -10.65 -27.13
CA GLY A 92 26.86 -10.12 -26.12
C GLY A 92 25.92 -9.05 -26.64
N ALA A 93 25.96 -8.67 -27.91
CA ALA A 93 25.09 -7.63 -28.48
C ALA A 93 23.62 -8.04 -28.43
N PHE A 94 22.73 -7.09 -28.15
CA PHE A 94 21.31 -7.30 -27.92
C PHE A 94 20.64 -7.98 -29.13
N ASN A 95 20.94 -7.52 -30.34
CA ASN A 95 20.41 -8.08 -31.59
C ASN A 95 20.90 -9.51 -31.90
N ARG A 96 22.01 -9.96 -31.30
CA ARG A 96 22.58 -11.31 -31.48
C ARG A 96 22.11 -12.31 -30.42
N GLN A 97 21.48 -11.85 -29.35
CA GLN A 97 20.98 -12.73 -28.29
C GLN A 97 19.67 -13.43 -28.67
N HIS A 98 19.48 -14.62 -28.10
CA HIS A 98 18.26 -15.39 -28.31
C HIS A 98 17.01 -14.57 -27.90
N PRO A 99 15.89 -14.63 -28.68
CA PRO A 99 14.71 -13.83 -28.42
C PRO A 99 14.15 -13.94 -26.99
N LEU A 100 14.14 -15.12 -26.37
CA LEU A 100 13.69 -15.31 -25.00
C LEU A 100 14.53 -14.53 -23.99
N LYS A 101 15.86 -14.47 -24.16
CA LYS A 101 16.73 -13.66 -23.30
C LYS A 101 16.40 -12.18 -23.43
N ARG A 102 16.10 -11.70 -24.62
CA ARG A 102 15.71 -10.32 -24.90
C ARG A 102 14.40 -9.98 -24.20
N ILE A 103 13.40 -10.87 -24.29
CA ILE A 103 12.11 -10.70 -23.58
C ILE A 103 12.33 -10.63 -22.06
N ILE A 104 13.16 -11.51 -21.48
CA ILE A 104 13.46 -11.48 -20.04
C ILE A 104 14.06 -10.14 -19.64
N VAL A 105 15.01 -9.61 -20.41
CA VAL A 105 15.61 -8.30 -20.14
C VAL A 105 14.57 -7.20 -20.25
N LEU A 106 13.71 -7.20 -21.27
CA LEU A 106 12.69 -6.18 -21.46
C LEU A 106 11.63 -6.17 -20.32
N VAL A 107 11.26 -7.34 -19.82
CA VAL A 107 10.28 -7.46 -18.72
C VAL A 107 10.91 -7.16 -17.35
N ALA A 108 12.24 -7.32 -17.23
CA ALA A 108 12.94 -7.20 -15.95
C ALA A 108 12.77 -5.81 -15.29
N GLY A 109 12.71 -4.75 -16.08
CA GLY A 109 12.48 -3.40 -15.54
C GLY A 109 11.17 -3.29 -14.78
N ALA A 110 10.07 -3.70 -15.39
CA ALA A 110 8.76 -3.72 -14.74
C ALA A 110 8.74 -4.67 -13.52
N THR A 111 9.36 -5.85 -13.65
CA THR A 111 9.46 -6.82 -12.55
C THR A 111 10.14 -6.22 -11.33
N PHE A 112 11.22 -5.46 -11.49
CA PHE A 112 11.89 -4.80 -10.37
C PHE A 112 11.03 -3.73 -9.70
N ASN A 113 10.19 -3.01 -10.45
CA ASN A 113 9.23 -2.07 -9.85
C ASN A 113 8.15 -2.80 -9.03
N TYR A 114 7.65 -3.94 -9.50
CA TYR A 114 6.73 -4.77 -8.71
C TYR A 114 7.39 -5.32 -7.44
N LEU A 115 8.64 -5.79 -7.52
CA LEU A 115 9.38 -6.25 -6.35
C LEU A 115 9.63 -5.12 -5.34
N LEU A 116 9.92 -3.90 -5.81
CA LEU A 116 10.03 -2.73 -4.96
C LEU A 116 8.70 -2.40 -4.28
N ALA A 117 7.59 -2.40 -5.02
CA ALA A 117 6.26 -2.15 -4.46
C ALA A 117 5.92 -3.17 -3.37
N LEU A 118 6.16 -4.46 -3.62
CA LEU A 118 5.98 -5.52 -2.65
C LEU A 118 6.84 -5.30 -1.40
N LEU A 119 8.11 -4.94 -1.57
CA LEU A 119 9.03 -4.66 -0.47
C LEU A 119 8.54 -3.48 0.38
N ILE A 120 8.07 -2.40 -0.26
CA ILE A 120 7.53 -1.21 0.43
C ILE A 120 6.26 -1.59 1.21
N ILE A 121 5.35 -2.39 0.63
CA ILE A 121 4.14 -2.87 1.32
C ILE A 121 4.53 -3.68 2.56
N ILE A 122 5.45 -4.63 2.42
CA ILE A 122 5.93 -5.44 3.53
C ILE A 122 6.52 -4.54 4.64
N ILE A 123 7.45 -3.65 4.30
CA ILE A 123 8.08 -2.73 5.27
C ILE A 123 7.02 -1.84 5.93
N SER A 124 6.08 -1.29 5.14
CA SER A 124 5.03 -0.41 5.64
C SER A 124 4.12 -1.16 6.64
N THR A 125 3.70 -2.37 6.31
CA THR A 125 2.88 -3.20 7.19
C THR A 125 3.57 -3.49 8.53
N PHE A 126 4.88 -3.80 8.49
CA PHE A 126 5.64 -4.03 9.73
C PHE A 126 5.94 -2.75 10.51
N ALA A 127 6.23 -1.65 9.82
CA ALA A 127 6.59 -0.39 10.47
C ALA A 127 5.37 0.30 11.10
N PHE A 128 4.28 0.36 10.35
CA PHE A 128 3.09 1.15 10.71
C PHE A 128 1.91 0.29 11.17
N GLY A 129 1.91 -1.02 10.88
CA GLY A 129 0.77 -1.89 11.14
C GLY A 129 -0.36 -1.67 10.12
N GLN A 130 -1.53 -2.19 10.43
CA GLN A 130 -2.75 -2.03 9.65
C GLN A 130 -3.66 -0.99 10.28
N MET A 131 -4.38 -0.24 9.46
CA MET A 131 -5.42 0.68 9.94
C MET A 131 -6.60 -0.15 10.45
N ALA A 132 -7.09 0.20 11.63
CA ALA A 132 -8.26 -0.41 12.24
C ALA A 132 -9.15 0.67 12.87
N TYR A 133 -10.38 0.33 13.20
CA TYR A 133 -11.36 1.27 13.74
C TYR A 133 -11.53 1.03 15.24
N ARG A 134 -11.16 2.03 16.04
CA ARG A 134 -11.43 2.04 17.48
C ARG A 134 -12.77 2.66 17.74
N ILE A 135 -13.59 1.98 18.53
CA ILE A 135 -14.87 2.48 19.03
C ILE A 135 -14.59 3.43 20.18
N ASN A 136 -14.95 4.70 20.05
CA ASN A 136 -14.77 5.68 21.13
C ASN A 136 -16.01 5.76 22.02
N SER A 137 -17.21 5.50 21.47
CA SER A 137 -18.42 5.38 22.24
C SER A 137 -19.37 4.34 21.65
N VAL A 138 -20.22 3.76 22.50
CA VAL A 138 -21.25 2.79 22.13
C VAL A 138 -22.62 3.42 22.38
N ALA A 139 -23.56 3.25 21.45
CA ALA A 139 -24.92 3.71 21.65
C ALA A 139 -25.56 2.90 22.80
N LEU A 140 -25.96 3.58 23.86
CA LEU A 140 -26.67 2.95 24.97
C LEU A 140 -28.13 2.72 24.55
N ASP A 141 -28.57 1.47 24.62
CA ASP A 141 -29.95 1.08 24.35
C ASP A 141 -30.32 -0.06 25.31
N GLU A 142 -31.34 0.17 26.16
CA GLU A 142 -31.80 -0.81 27.14
C GLU A 142 -32.39 -2.08 26.50
N ALA A 143 -32.74 -2.02 25.21
CA ALA A 143 -33.22 -3.18 24.45
C ALA A 143 -32.14 -4.25 24.20
N TYR A 144 -30.86 -3.85 24.25
CA TYR A 144 -29.75 -4.74 23.96
C TYR A 144 -28.87 -4.98 25.17
N PRO A 145 -28.73 -6.25 25.65
CA PRO A 145 -27.91 -6.56 26.80
C PRO A 145 -26.44 -6.17 26.58
N ALA A 146 -25.81 -5.54 27.57
CA ALA A 146 -24.41 -5.08 27.48
C ALA A 146 -23.40 -6.21 27.15
N ALA A 147 -23.75 -7.47 27.45
CA ALA A 147 -22.93 -8.63 27.11
C ALA A 147 -22.86 -8.88 25.58
N TYR A 148 -23.81 -8.36 24.82
CA TYR A 148 -23.90 -8.49 23.36
C TYR A 148 -23.66 -7.15 22.66
N CYS A 149 -22.82 -6.31 23.21
CA CYS A 149 -22.44 -5.02 22.67
C CYS A 149 -20.92 -4.88 22.59
N LEU A 150 -20.46 -4.09 21.63
CA LEU A 150 -19.08 -3.60 21.63
C LEU A 150 -18.85 -2.75 22.88
N GLN A 151 -17.60 -2.59 23.28
CA GLN A 151 -17.20 -1.73 24.39
C GLN A 151 -16.39 -0.54 23.89
N GLU A 152 -16.42 0.54 24.66
CA GLU A 152 -15.54 1.68 24.43
C GLU A 152 -14.08 1.23 24.47
N GLY A 153 -13.30 1.65 23.48
CA GLY A 153 -11.91 1.26 23.32
C GLY A 153 -11.67 0.00 22.49
N ASP A 154 -12.73 -0.74 22.13
CA ASP A 154 -12.59 -1.89 21.21
C ASP A 154 -12.08 -1.45 19.84
N VAL A 155 -11.15 -2.22 19.31
CA VAL A 155 -10.66 -2.04 17.93
C VAL A 155 -11.11 -3.24 17.11
N ILE A 156 -11.99 -3.00 16.14
CA ILE A 156 -12.54 -4.07 15.28
C ILE A 156 -11.43 -4.56 14.34
N VAL A 157 -11.21 -5.87 14.33
CA VAL A 157 -10.20 -6.54 13.47
C VAL A 157 -10.75 -7.71 12.69
N GLY A 158 -11.96 -8.18 12.99
CA GLY A 158 -12.63 -9.26 12.28
C GLY A 158 -14.14 -9.31 12.57
N ILE A 159 -14.92 -9.89 11.67
CA ILE A 159 -16.35 -10.18 11.83
C ILE A 159 -16.64 -11.56 11.23
N ASP A 160 -17.26 -12.46 12.01
CA ASP A 160 -17.61 -13.84 11.62
C ASP A 160 -16.42 -14.59 10.98
N GLY A 161 -15.20 -14.39 11.50
CA GLY A 161 -13.97 -15.00 11.01
C GLY A 161 -13.37 -14.33 9.77
N ALA A 162 -14.03 -13.35 9.18
CA ALA A 162 -13.45 -12.52 8.11
C ALA A 162 -12.63 -11.37 8.71
N ASP A 163 -11.39 -11.18 8.22
CA ASP A 163 -10.55 -10.07 8.65
C ASP A 163 -11.05 -8.74 8.10
N ILE A 164 -11.00 -7.69 8.93
CA ILE A 164 -11.41 -6.32 8.59
C ILE A 164 -10.17 -5.43 8.44
N TYR A 165 -9.93 -4.95 7.23
CA TYR A 165 -8.85 -4.02 6.89
C TYR A 165 -9.36 -2.62 6.53
N LEU A 166 -10.55 -2.57 5.92
CA LEU A 166 -11.21 -1.34 5.47
C LEU A 166 -12.64 -1.28 6.06
N ALA A 167 -13.19 -0.07 6.15
CA ALA A 167 -14.60 0.09 6.54
C ALA A 167 -15.57 -0.63 5.58
N THR A 168 -15.19 -0.76 4.31
CA THR A 168 -15.94 -1.52 3.29
C THR A 168 -16.02 -3.01 3.58
N ASP A 169 -15.04 -3.57 4.30
CA ASP A 169 -15.03 -4.98 4.69
C ASP A 169 -16.09 -5.24 5.76
N ILE A 170 -16.34 -4.26 6.66
CA ILE A 170 -17.43 -4.32 7.63
C ILE A 170 -18.78 -4.39 6.90
N VAL A 171 -18.97 -3.55 5.88
CA VAL A 171 -20.17 -3.58 5.03
C VAL A 171 -20.34 -4.93 4.36
N ALA A 172 -19.27 -5.48 3.79
CA ALA A 172 -19.30 -6.78 3.13
C ALA A 172 -19.62 -7.94 4.09
N ALA A 173 -19.03 -7.92 5.30
CA ALA A 173 -19.23 -8.95 6.30
C ALA A 173 -20.66 -8.95 6.90
N LEU A 174 -21.28 -7.77 7.00
CA LEU A 174 -22.62 -7.63 7.56
C LEU A 174 -23.74 -7.73 6.52
N ASN A 175 -23.43 -7.61 5.22
CA ASN A 175 -24.45 -7.54 4.18
C ASN A 175 -25.38 -8.77 4.18
N GLY A 176 -26.69 -8.52 4.12
CA GLY A 176 -27.73 -9.56 4.14
C GLY A 176 -28.06 -10.08 5.55
N ARG A 177 -27.54 -9.48 6.63
CA ARG A 177 -27.93 -9.75 8.01
C ARG A 177 -29.14 -8.90 8.40
N ASN A 178 -29.91 -9.38 9.36
CA ASN A 178 -31.11 -8.70 9.85
C ASN A 178 -30.89 -8.12 11.25
N GLU A 179 -31.73 -7.16 11.61
CA GLU A 179 -31.82 -6.69 13.00
C GLU A 179 -32.09 -7.87 13.94
N GLY A 180 -31.36 -7.94 15.04
CA GLY A 180 -31.42 -9.02 16.03
C GLY A 180 -30.48 -10.20 15.74
N ASP A 181 -29.87 -10.30 14.57
CA ASP A 181 -28.85 -11.31 14.33
C ASP A 181 -27.65 -11.11 15.25
N VAL A 182 -27.01 -12.21 15.66
CA VAL A 182 -25.78 -12.21 16.45
C VAL A 182 -24.60 -12.44 15.52
N VAL A 183 -23.60 -11.58 15.60
CA VAL A 183 -22.35 -11.70 14.86
C VAL A 183 -21.17 -11.80 15.83
N ASP A 184 -20.18 -12.63 15.50
CA ASP A 184 -18.94 -12.74 16.26
C ASP A 184 -17.96 -11.68 15.77
N VAL A 185 -17.61 -10.71 16.63
CA VAL A 185 -16.70 -9.62 16.30
C VAL A 185 -15.38 -9.84 17.02
N SER A 186 -14.33 -10.07 16.24
CA SER A 186 -12.96 -10.11 16.76
C SER A 186 -12.48 -8.68 17.03
N VAL A 187 -12.11 -8.39 18.25
CA VAL A 187 -11.65 -7.05 18.68
C VAL A 187 -10.27 -7.13 19.34
N VAL A 188 -9.56 -6.01 19.35
CA VAL A 188 -8.41 -5.79 20.23
C VAL A 188 -8.88 -4.89 21.37
N ARG A 189 -8.88 -5.43 22.58
CA ARG A 189 -9.30 -4.76 23.81
C ARG A 189 -8.14 -4.73 24.80
N GLY A 190 -7.73 -3.53 25.21
CA GLY A 190 -6.58 -3.39 26.12
C GLY A 190 -5.23 -3.91 25.56
N GLY A 191 -5.12 -4.10 24.25
CA GLY A 191 -3.93 -4.64 23.59
C GLY A 191 -3.96 -6.16 23.36
N GLU A 192 -4.98 -6.86 23.84
CA GLU A 192 -5.19 -8.30 23.66
C GLU A 192 -6.37 -8.57 22.73
N ARG A 193 -6.32 -9.70 22.00
CA ARG A 193 -7.44 -10.14 21.19
C ARG A 193 -8.55 -10.71 22.05
N ALA A 194 -9.78 -10.34 21.74
CA ALA A 194 -10.98 -10.84 22.34
C ALA A 194 -12.07 -11.05 21.29
N GLU A 195 -12.98 -11.98 21.53
CA GLU A 195 -14.20 -12.16 20.75
C GLU A 195 -15.37 -11.51 21.50
N ALA A 196 -16.16 -10.74 20.78
CA ALA A 196 -17.38 -10.13 21.29
C ALA A 196 -18.56 -10.59 20.43
N GLN A 197 -19.59 -11.12 21.04
CA GLN A 197 -20.85 -11.38 20.35
C GLN A 197 -21.66 -10.08 20.32
N VAL A 198 -22.07 -9.65 19.15
CA VAL A 198 -22.80 -8.39 18.97
C VAL A 198 -24.16 -8.66 18.34
N ILE A 199 -25.23 -8.17 18.97
CA ILE A 199 -26.57 -8.20 18.38
C ILE A 199 -26.70 -6.98 17.47
N LEU A 200 -27.03 -7.24 16.20
CA LEU A 200 -27.22 -6.18 15.22
C LEU A 200 -28.48 -5.36 15.52
N ARG A 201 -28.37 -4.05 15.45
CA ARG A 201 -29.41 -3.07 15.80
C ARG A 201 -30.16 -2.50 14.62
N ALA A 202 -29.91 -3.03 13.43
CA ALA A 202 -30.60 -2.64 12.20
C ALA A 202 -30.36 -3.68 11.12
N ASP A 203 -31.28 -3.75 10.15
CA ASP A 203 -31.10 -4.54 8.94
C ASP A 203 -29.88 -4.06 8.13
N CYS A 204 -29.11 -5.00 7.61
CA CYS A 204 -27.88 -4.78 6.88
C CYS A 204 -28.07 -5.14 5.39
N ASP A 205 -29.11 -4.57 4.76
CA ASP A 205 -29.31 -4.67 3.33
C ASP A 205 -28.65 -3.48 2.63
N PHE A 206 -27.39 -3.67 2.21
CA PHE A 206 -26.57 -2.61 1.65
C PHE A 206 -26.55 -2.69 0.13
N GLU A 207 -27.05 -1.66 -0.55
CA GLU A 207 -27.04 -1.56 -2.00
C GLU A 207 -25.62 -1.48 -2.60
N ASN A 208 -24.66 -0.95 -1.81
CA ASN A 208 -23.27 -0.83 -2.23
C ASN A 208 -22.31 -0.76 -1.03
N SER A 209 -21.03 -1.03 -1.28
CA SER A 209 -19.97 -1.03 -0.25
C SER A 209 -19.67 0.36 0.37
N SER A 210 -20.26 1.44 -0.14
CA SER A 210 -20.06 2.79 0.39
C SER A 210 -20.98 3.10 1.58
N GLN A 211 -21.93 2.20 1.92
CA GLN A 211 -22.87 2.39 3.03
C GLN A 211 -22.27 2.03 4.39
N ILE A 212 -21.13 2.67 4.71
CA ILE A 212 -20.36 2.43 5.94
C ILE A 212 -21.13 2.89 7.19
N SER A 213 -21.82 4.02 7.10
CA SER A 213 -22.57 4.58 8.23
C SER A 213 -23.71 3.68 8.74
N PRO A 214 -24.56 3.07 7.87
CA PRO A 214 -25.53 2.08 8.30
C PRO A 214 -24.89 0.85 8.96
N ALA A 215 -23.73 0.38 8.49
CA ALA A 215 -23.03 -0.76 9.07
C ALA A 215 -22.55 -0.47 10.51
N PHE A 216 -21.99 0.69 10.76
CA PHE A 216 -21.62 1.09 12.15
C PHE A 216 -22.83 1.26 13.06
N ARG A 217 -23.95 1.76 12.53
CA ARG A 217 -25.19 1.81 13.29
C ARG A 217 -25.68 0.42 13.67
N ALA A 218 -25.64 -0.53 12.76
CA ALA A 218 -26.03 -1.92 13.04
C ALA A 218 -25.18 -2.53 14.14
N LEU A 219 -23.88 -2.23 14.20
CA LEU A 219 -22.97 -2.65 15.27
C LEU A 219 -23.15 -1.89 16.59
N GLY A 220 -24.03 -0.89 16.64
CA GLY A 220 -24.28 -0.12 17.85
C GLY A 220 -23.19 0.88 18.22
N VAL A 221 -22.42 1.35 17.25
CA VAL A 221 -21.43 2.41 17.47
C VAL A 221 -22.13 3.73 17.81
N GLY A 222 -21.63 4.42 18.83
CA GLY A 222 -22.15 5.71 19.26
C GLY A 222 -21.91 6.81 18.21
N THR A 223 -22.68 7.89 18.34
CA THR A 223 -22.54 9.06 17.48
C THR A 223 -22.29 10.30 18.31
N TYR A 224 -21.53 11.25 17.76
CA TYR A 224 -21.45 12.61 18.28
C TYR A 224 -21.96 13.60 17.22
N THR A 225 -22.42 14.75 17.67
CA THR A 225 -22.94 15.81 16.79
C THR A 225 -22.05 17.04 16.92
N ASN A 226 -21.70 17.65 15.80
CA ASN A 226 -21.03 18.95 15.71
C ASN A 226 -21.76 19.86 14.71
N ASP A 227 -21.19 21.04 14.41
CA ASP A 227 -21.76 22.01 13.47
C ASP A 227 -21.95 21.47 12.04
N ASP A 228 -21.19 20.43 11.65
CA ASP A 228 -21.25 19.79 10.35
C ASP A 228 -22.24 18.61 10.29
N GLY A 229 -22.81 18.19 11.42
CA GLY A 229 -23.80 17.11 11.50
C GLY A 229 -23.48 16.03 12.53
N ALA A 230 -24.15 14.88 12.41
CA ALA A 230 -23.94 13.71 13.26
C ALA A 230 -22.94 12.74 12.62
N PHE A 231 -21.95 12.31 13.39
CA PHE A 231 -20.87 11.42 12.95
C PHE A 231 -20.75 10.25 13.94
N TYR A 232 -20.32 9.08 13.44
CA TYR A 232 -19.98 7.95 14.30
C TYR A 232 -18.70 8.25 15.09
N ASP A 233 -18.72 7.93 16.37
CA ASP A 233 -17.63 8.21 17.28
C ASP A 233 -16.56 7.11 17.20
N LEU A 234 -15.73 7.24 16.19
CA LEU A 234 -14.67 6.31 15.81
C LEU A 234 -13.35 7.06 15.68
N SER A 235 -12.26 6.34 15.93
CA SER A 235 -10.92 6.80 15.57
C SER A 235 -10.17 5.74 14.77
N SER A 236 -9.44 6.18 13.74
CA SER A 236 -8.50 5.32 13.02
C SER A 236 -7.27 5.10 13.90
N VAL A 237 -6.94 3.84 14.15
CA VAL A 237 -5.76 3.45 14.92
C VAL A 237 -4.90 2.49 14.12
N SER A 238 -3.60 2.51 14.39
CA SER A 238 -2.68 1.55 13.79
C SER A 238 -2.54 0.35 14.72
N CYS A 239 -2.94 -0.83 14.24
CA CYS A 239 -2.75 -2.09 14.95
C CYS A 239 -1.55 -2.83 14.35
N LYS A 240 -0.55 -3.14 15.18
CA LYS A 240 0.58 -3.98 14.80
C LYS A 240 0.26 -5.41 15.17
N PHE A 241 0.16 -6.26 14.17
CA PHE A 241 0.05 -7.70 14.34
C PHE A 241 1.42 -8.35 14.25
N GLY A 242 1.64 -9.48 14.93
CA GLY A 242 2.87 -10.24 14.79
C GLY A 242 3.07 -10.75 13.36
N PHE A 243 4.32 -10.90 12.93
CA PHE A 243 4.69 -11.35 11.57
C PHE A 243 3.91 -12.60 11.12
N TRP A 244 3.80 -13.59 11.99
CA TRP A 244 3.12 -14.85 11.69
C TRP A 244 1.59 -14.71 11.65
N GLU A 245 1.03 -13.77 12.39
CA GLU A 245 -0.40 -13.47 12.36
C GLU A 245 -0.82 -12.74 11.09
N SER A 246 0.07 -11.91 10.53
CA SER A 246 -0.18 -11.22 9.26
C SER A 246 -0.03 -12.13 8.03
N LEU A 247 0.76 -13.22 8.12
CA LEU A 247 0.93 -14.21 7.06
C LEU A 247 -0.07 -15.38 7.14
N GLY A 248 -0.61 -15.68 8.32
CA GLY A 248 -1.54 -16.80 8.53
C GLY A 248 -3.01 -16.45 8.24
N ARG A 249 -3.29 -15.25 7.75
CA ARG A 249 -4.62 -14.73 7.43
C ARG A 249 -4.93 -14.73 5.93
N SER A 250 -4.30 -15.62 5.18
CA SER A 250 -4.59 -15.84 3.75
C SER A 250 -5.30 -17.19 3.55
#